data_d64ea4a4c7fea4609a9726330893bc08
#
_entry.id   d64ea4a4c7fea4609a9726330893bc08
#
_cell.length_a   1.000
_cell.length_b   1.000
_cell.length_c   1.000
_cell.angle_alpha   90.00
_cell.angle_beta   90.00
_cell.angle_gamma   90.00
#
_symmetry.space_group_name_H-M   'P 1'
#
loop_
_entity.id
_entity.type
_entity.pdbx_description
1 polymer ?
#
loop_
_entity_poly.entity_id
_entity_poly.type
_entity_poly.pdbx_seq_one_letter_code
_entity_poly.pdbx_strand_id
1 'polypeptide(L)'
;REPLMDIGLSVENRGKEMLAGLGGALLFIGGIFLILWVLGAITVTGSVGFKAEVFMVSIMLFIAAFNEEIVFRGYLLKNMMDETDNRWIALAGSSVFFALVHSSNPSVWSTWVPMTELFAAGFILGISYTFTKNLWLPTFFHFGWNFFQGLFGFEISGLGVDSWKMIAHENTGNVPDIISGGAFGIEGSVISLCCTILGTYLIFKYYNDKE
;
A
#
# COMPACT_ATOMS: atom_id res chain seq x y z
N ARG A 1 -28.97 -9.47 -5.04
CA ARG A 1 -27.91 -9.87 -4.07
C ARG A 1 -26.85 -10.58 -4.88
N GLU A 2 -25.76 -9.92 -5.18
CA GLU A 2 -24.62 -10.59 -5.79
C GLU A 2 -24.02 -11.60 -4.80
N PRO A 3 -23.69 -12.82 -5.26
CA PRO A 3 -22.98 -13.77 -4.42
C PRO A 3 -21.62 -13.17 -4.01
N LEU A 4 -21.17 -13.41 -2.77
CA LEU A 4 -19.87 -12.94 -2.25
C LEU A 4 -18.68 -13.35 -3.15
N MET A 5 -18.82 -14.40 -3.93
CA MET A 5 -17.81 -14.86 -4.89
C MET A 5 -17.62 -13.91 -6.08
N ASP A 6 -18.66 -13.12 -6.44
CA ASP A 6 -18.61 -12.20 -7.57
C ASP A 6 -17.75 -10.96 -7.30
N ILE A 7 -17.45 -10.68 -6.04
CA ILE A 7 -16.51 -9.59 -5.68
C ILE A 7 -15.04 -9.99 -5.75
N GLY A 8 -14.74 -11.24 -6.13
CA GLY A 8 -13.36 -11.71 -6.31
C GLY A 8 -12.75 -12.45 -5.12
N LEU A 9 -13.55 -13.16 -4.31
CA LEU A 9 -13.09 -13.92 -3.15
C LEU A 9 -12.65 -15.36 -3.46
N SER A 10 -12.74 -15.80 -4.73
CA SER A 10 -12.25 -17.14 -5.10
C SER A 10 -10.77 -17.31 -4.78
N VAL A 11 -10.42 -18.34 -4.01
CA VAL A 11 -9.04 -18.70 -3.64
C VAL A 11 -8.39 -19.69 -4.61
N GLU A 12 -9.18 -20.25 -5.53
CA GLU A 12 -8.71 -21.29 -6.42
C GLU A 12 -7.61 -20.78 -7.36
N ASN A 13 -6.46 -21.45 -7.36
CA ASN A 13 -5.27 -21.10 -8.16
C ASN A 13 -4.69 -19.70 -7.91
N ARG A 14 -4.97 -19.04 -6.77
CA ARG A 14 -4.53 -17.67 -6.46
C ARG A 14 -3.22 -17.57 -5.67
N GLY A 15 -2.60 -18.69 -5.31
CA GLY A 15 -1.35 -18.69 -4.53
C GLY A 15 -0.21 -17.87 -5.17
N LYS A 16 -0.10 -17.86 -6.52
CA LYS A 16 0.89 -17.04 -7.23
C LYS A 16 0.61 -15.55 -7.10
N GLU A 17 -0.64 -15.14 -7.13
CA GLU A 17 -1.05 -13.73 -6.95
C GLU A 17 -0.78 -13.26 -5.53
N MET A 18 -1.07 -14.10 -4.52
CA MET A 18 -0.76 -13.82 -3.11
C MET A 18 0.74 -13.64 -2.90
N LEU A 19 1.56 -14.55 -3.43
CA LEU A 19 3.02 -14.46 -3.36
C LEU A 19 3.56 -13.25 -4.13
N ALA A 20 3.01 -12.95 -5.31
CA ALA A 20 3.39 -11.78 -6.09
C ALA A 20 3.05 -10.47 -5.36
N GLY A 21 1.87 -10.39 -4.72
CA GLY A 21 1.48 -9.25 -3.90
C GLY A 21 2.44 -9.03 -2.74
N LEU A 22 2.69 -10.07 -1.93
CA LEU A 22 3.58 -9.98 -0.78
C LEU A 22 5.04 -9.68 -1.19
N GLY A 23 5.55 -10.40 -2.20
CA GLY A 23 6.91 -10.18 -2.71
C GLY A 23 7.09 -8.82 -3.37
N GLY A 24 6.07 -8.34 -4.10
CA GLY A 24 6.04 -7.00 -4.66
C GLY A 24 6.12 -5.93 -3.58
N ALA A 25 5.29 -6.03 -2.54
CA ALA A 25 5.33 -5.11 -1.41
C ALA A 25 6.70 -5.07 -0.72
N LEU A 26 7.31 -6.24 -0.47
CA LEU A 26 8.66 -6.31 0.10
C LEU A 26 9.70 -5.61 -0.79
N LEU A 27 9.65 -5.83 -2.10
CA LEU A 27 10.57 -5.18 -3.04
C LEU A 27 10.39 -3.66 -3.07
N PHE A 28 9.14 -3.17 -3.02
CA PHE A 28 8.86 -1.73 -3.00
C PHE A 28 9.35 -1.10 -1.69
N ILE A 29 8.90 -1.60 -0.55
CA ILE A 29 9.28 -1.06 0.76
C ILE A 29 10.79 -1.17 1.00
N GLY A 30 11.39 -2.33 0.69
CA GLY A 30 12.82 -2.53 0.80
C GLY A 30 13.62 -1.61 -0.14
N GLY A 31 13.13 -1.40 -1.36
CA GLY A 31 13.71 -0.47 -2.32
C GLY A 31 13.66 0.98 -1.84
N ILE A 32 12.50 1.43 -1.34
CA ILE A 32 12.35 2.78 -0.78
C ILE A 32 13.27 2.96 0.45
N PHE A 33 13.28 1.98 1.36
CA PHE A 33 14.18 1.99 2.52
C PHE A 33 15.64 2.15 2.10
N LEU A 34 16.08 1.35 1.13
CA LEU A 34 17.45 1.40 0.62
C LEU A 34 17.79 2.75 -0.01
N ILE A 35 16.88 3.31 -0.80
CA ILE A 35 17.04 4.63 -1.42
C ILE A 35 17.18 5.70 -0.32
N LEU A 36 16.30 5.73 0.68
CA LEU A 36 16.35 6.69 1.77
C LEU A 36 17.63 6.57 2.58
N TRP A 37 18.09 5.34 2.83
CA TRP A 37 19.35 5.10 3.52
C TRP A 37 20.57 5.58 2.72
N VAL A 38 20.65 5.25 1.44
CA VAL A 38 21.74 5.69 0.55
C VAL A 38 21.78 7.21 0.37
N LEU A 39 20.61 7.86 0.33
CA LEU A 39 20.52 9.31 0.29
C LEU A 39 20.89 9.98 1.63
N GLY A 40 21.12 9.21 2.70
CA GLY A 40 21.37 9.75 4.03
C GLY A 40 20.15 10.44 4.63
N ALA A 41 18.94 10.12 4.16
CA ALA A 41 17.70 10.63 4.72
C ALA A 41 17.37 9.97 6.07
N ILE A 42 17.74 8.70 6.21
CA ILE A 42 17.61 7.92 7.43
C ILE A 42 18.96 7.33 7.85
N THR A 43 19.13 7.15 9.16
CA THR A 43 20.27 6.40 9.74
C THR A 43 19.71 5.23 10.53
N VAL A 44 20.17 4.02 10.21
CA VAL A 44 19.82 2.82 10.99
C VAL A 44 20.55 2.88 12.34
N THR A 45 19.78 2.90 13.42
CA THR A 45 20.30 3.01 14.79
C THR A 45 20.39 1.66 15.49
N GLY A 46 19.71 0.63 14.98
CA GLY A 46 19.79 -0.71 15.54
C GLY A 46 18.80 -1.69 14.93
N SER A 47 18.85 -2.92 15.43
CA SER A 47 17.87 -3.97 15.19
C SER A 47 17.20 -4.32 16.50
N VAL A 48 15.89 -4.23 16.53
CA VAL A 48 15.07 -4.67 17.67
C VAL A 48 14.63 -6.10 17.35
N GLY A 49 15.08 -7.09 18.10
CA GLY A 49 14.77 -8.50 17.82
C GLY A 49 13.27 -8.78 17.65
N PHE A 50 12.94 -9.96 17.13
CA PHE A 50 11.55 -10.39 16.92
C PHE A 50 10.76 -10.36 18.21
N LYS A 51 9.62 -9.69 18.20
CA LYS A 51 8.69 -9.58 19.33
C LYS A 51 7.41 -10.37 19.04
N ALA A 52 6.79 -10.93 20.08
CA ALA A 52 5.53 -11.67 19.94
C ALA A 52 4.38 -10.80 19.37
N GLU A 53 4.43 -9.49 19.61
CA GLU A 53 3.49 -8.50 19.12
C GLU A 53 3.43 -8.47 17.58
N VAL A 54 4.53 -8.78 16.88
CA VAL A 54 4.58 -8.86 15.41
C VAL A 54 3.53 -9.81 14.88
N PHE A 55 3.31 -10.95 15.57
CA PHE A 55 2.30 -11.93 15.15
C PHE A 55 0.87 -11.38 15.27
N MET A 56 0.54 -10.77 16.40
CA MET A 56 -0.80 -10.18 16.59
C MET A 56 -1.05 -9.03 15.62
N VAL A 57 -0.07 -8.14 15.45
CA VAL A 57 -0.18 -7.00 14.52
C VAL A 57 -0.30 -7.48 13.09
N SER A 58 0.42 -8.53 12.66
CA SER A 58 0.28 -9.06 11.31
C SER A 58 -1.14 -9.54 11.01
N ILE A 59 -1.81 -10.20 11.97
CA ILE A 59 -3.21 -10.59 11.82
C ILE A 59 -4.11 -9.36 11.70
N MET A 60 -3.91 -8.35 12.55
CA MET A 60 -4.70 -7.12 12.53
C MET A 60 -4.54 -6.36 11.20
N LEU A 61 -3.30 -6.21 10.72
CA LEU A 61 -3.01 -5.55 9.43
C LEU A 61 -3.59 -6.33 8.25
N PHE A 62 -3.55 -7.66 8.31
CA PHE A 62 -4.17 -8.49 7.27
C PHE A 62 -5.70 -8.30 7.24
N ILE A 63 -6.35 -8.32 8.41
CA ILE A 63 -7.80 -8.11 8.52
C ILE A 63 -8.16 -6.70 8.04
N ALA A 64 -7.40 -5.67 8.41
CA ALA A 64 -7.63 -4.31 7.98
C ALA A 64 -7.51 -4.19 6.45
N ALA A 65 -6.39 -4.61 5.87
CA ALA A 65 -6.17 -4.59 4.43
C ALA A 65 -7.27 -5.38 3.67
N PHE A 66 -7.61 -6.56 4.15
CA PHE A 66 -8.66 -7.38 3.51
C PHE A 66 -10.03 -6.71 3.54
N ASN A 67 -10.42 -6.10 4.67
CA ASN A 67 -11.68 -5.36 4.76
C ASN A 67 -11.71 -4.15 3.82
N GLU A 68 -10.60 -3.40 3.75
CA GLU A 68 -10.51 -2.26 2.84
C GLU A 68 -10.59 -2.72 1.37
N GLU A 69 -9.91 -3.79 0.99
CA GLU A 69 -9.99 -4.32 -0.38
C GLU A 69 -11.40 -4.80 -0.74
N ILE A 70 -12.12 -5.44 0.19
CA ILE A 70 -13.54 -5.79 -0.02
C ILE A 70 -14.37 -4.53 -0.31
N VAL A 71 -14.21 -3.47 0.50
CA VAL A 71 -15.00 -2.24 0.36
C VAL A 71 -14.63 -1.48 -0.92
N PHE A 72 -13.33 -1.22 -1.12
CA PHE A 72 -12.89 -0.33 -2.19
C PHE A 72 -12.77 -1.03 -3.55
N ARG A 73 -12.38 -2.30 -3.60
CA ARG A 73 -12.20 -3.04 -4.87
C ARG A 73 -13.36 -3.97 -5.15
N GLY A 74 -13.71 -4.79 -4.17
CA GLY A 74 -14.80 -5.75 -4.32
C GLY A 74 -16.17 -5.09 -4.50
N TYR A 75 -16.43 -3.99 -3.80
CA TYR A 75 -17.71 -3.32 -3.87
C TYR A 75 -17.65 -2.02 -4.69
N LEU A 76 -16.90 -1.01 -4.25
CA LEU A 76 -16.96 0.32 -4.84
C LEU A 76 -16.44 0.34 -6.29
N LEU A 77 -15.20 -0.10 -6.51
CA LEU A 77 -14.57 -0.11 -7.83
C LEU A 77 -15.36 -1.01 -8.81
N LYS A 78 -15.76 -2.20 -8.37
CA LYS A 78 -16.55 -3.11 -9.20
C LYS A 78 -17.84 -2.45 -9.66
N ASN A 79 -18.66 -1.91 -8.75
CA ASN A 79 -19.91 -1.26 -9.10
C ASN A 79 -19.67 -0.04 -10.02
N MET A 80 -18.65 0.76 -9.75
CA MET A 80 -18.30 1.90 -10.62
C MET A 80 -17.88 1.44 -12.03
N MET A 81 -17.20 0.30 -12.17
CA MET A 81 -16.87 -0.25 -13.49
C MET A 81 -18.12 -0.76 -14.22
N ASP A 82 -19.04 -1.38 -13.49
CA ASP A 82 -20.28 -1.91 -14.07
C ASP A 82 -21.21 -0.76 -14.55
N GLU A 83 -21.19 0.40 -13.88
CA GLU A 83 -22.05 1.55 -14.20
C GLU A 83 -21.44 2.51 -15.23
N THR A 84 -20.10 2.63 -15.29
CA THR A 84 -19.47 3.66 -16.14
C THR A 84 -18.93 3.14 -17.45
N ASP A 85 -18.85 1.83 -17.66
CA ASP A 85 -18.17 1.18 -18.80
C ASP A 85 -16.74 1.68 -19.05
N ASN A 86 -16.16 2.38 -18.04
CA ASN A 86 -14.84 3.02 -18.15
C ASN A 86 -13.98 2.73 -16.93
N ARG A 87 -13.04 1.78 -17.08
CA ARG A 87 -12.13 1.37 -16.00
C ARG A 87 -11.37 2.54 -15.36
N TRP A 88 -11.02 3.56 -16.14
CA TRP A 88 -10.21 4.68 -15.65
C TRP A 88 -11.01 5.64 -14.76
N ILE A 89 -12.26 5.91 -15.13
CA ILE A 89 -13.18 6.71 -14.30
C ILE A 89 -13.47 5.97 -12.99
N ALA A 90 -13.74 4.68 -13.06
CA ALA A 90 -13.97 3.85 -11.89
C ALA A 90 -12.75 3.80 -10.96
N LEU A 91 -11.55 3.58 -11.53
CA LEU A 91 -10.29 3.61 -10.78
C LEU A 91 -10.07 4.96 -10.09
N ALA A 92 -10.18 6.06 -10.83
CA ALA A 92 -10.00 7.40 -10.27
C ALA A 92 -11.00 7.67 -9.14
N GLY A 93 -12.28 7.36 -9.35
CA GLY A 93 -13.33 7.53 -8.35
C GLY A 93 -13.07 6.72 -7.08
N SER A 94 -12.81 5.41 -7.22
CA SER A 94 -12.51 4.53 -6.09
C SER A 94 -11.25 4.99 -5.32
N SER A 95 -10.21 5.46 -6.04
CA SER A 95 -8.98 5.96 -5.44
C SER A 95 -9.17 7.28 -4.69
N VAL A 96 -10.04 8.17 -5.17
CA VAL A 96 -10.43 9.38 -4.44
C VAL A 96 -11.10 9.01 -3.13
N PHE A 97 -12.06 8.09 -3.13
CA PHE A 97 -12.71 7.66 -1.90
C PHE A 97 -11.73 6.99 -0.94
N PHE A 98 -10.81 6.16 -1.46
CA PHE A 98 -9.75 5.56 -0.64
C PHE A 98 -8.90 6.62 0.06
N ALA A 99 -8.43 7.64 -0.66
CA ALA A 99 -7.67 8.74 -0.06
C ALA A 99 -8.50 9.54 0.95
N LEU A 100 -9.77 9.82 0.65
CA LEU A 100 -10.64 10.62 1.51
C LEU A 100 -10.92 9.98 2.88
N VAL A 101 -11.07 8.66 2.96
CA VAL A 101 -11.28 7.99 4.27
C VAL A 101 -10.04 8.08 5.17
N HIS A 102 -8.86 8.29 4.60
CA HIS A 102 -7.62 8.51 5.33
C HIS A 102 -7.34 9.99 5.67
N SER A 103 -8.22 10.91 5.27
CA SER A 103 -8.00 12.37 5.43
C SER A 103 -7.92 12.85 6.88
N SER A 104 -8.32 12.01 7.84
CA SER A 104 -8.22 12.27 9.28
C SER A 104 -6.97 11.64 9.94
N ASN A 105 -6.14 10.95 9.18
CA ASN A 105 -4.95 10.32 9.72
C ASN A 105 -3.93 11.37 10.23
N PRO A 106 -3.16 11.05 11.27
CA PRO A 106 -2.13 11.94 11.78
C PRO A 106 -1.16 12.36 10.67
N SER A 107 -0.80 13.62 10.64
CA SER A 107 0.20 14.19 9.70
C SER A 107 -0.12 14.05 8.20
N VAL A 108 -1.32 13.60 7.82
CA VAL A 108 -1.72 13.43 6.41
C VAL A 108 -1.67 14.75 5.60
N TRP A 109 -1.84 15.89 6.28
CA TRP A 109 -1.79 17.23 5.69
C TRP A 109 -0.47 17.96 5.95
N SER A 110 0.58 17.26 6.40
CA SER A 110 1.90 17.87 6.63
C SER A 110 2.51 18.44 5.34
N THR A 111 2.25 17.76 4.23
CA THR A 111 2.56 18.21 2.86
C THR A 111 1.44 17.76 1.91
N TRP A 112 1.58 18.03 0.62
CA TRP A 112 0.64 17.53 -0.39
C TRP A 112 0.86 16.04 -0.74
N VAL A 113 2.03 15.47 -0.39
CA VAL A 113 2.45 14.13 -0.80
C VAL A 113 1.57 13.03 -0.19
N PRO A 114 1.28 13.01 1.14
CA PRO A 114 0.50 11.92 1.72
C PRO A 114 -0.84 11.66 1.03
N MET A 115 -1.63 12.71 0.80
CA MET A 115 -2.93 12.57 0.12
C MET A 115 -2.79 12.11 -1.32
N THR A 116 -1.74 12.58 -2.03
CA THR A 116 -1.47 12.16 -3.40
C THR A 116 -1.00 10.70 -3.46
N GLU A 117 -0.18 10.28 -2.49
CA GLU A 117 0.26 8.90 -2.35
C GLU A 117 -0.91 7.96 -2.01
N LEU A 118 -1.79 8.34 -1.10
CA LEU A 118 -3.00 7.57 -0.79
C LEU A 118 -3.91 7.40 -2.03
N PHE A 119 -4.04 8.45 -2.85
CA PHE A 119 -4.71 8.33 -4.14
C PHE A 119 -3.99 7.34 -5.08
N ALA A 120 -2.66 7.46 -5.21
CA ALA A 120 -1.85 6.57 -6.04
C ALA A 120 -1.88 5.12 -5.52
N ALA A 121 -1.86 4.92 -4.19
CA ALA A 121 -2.05 3.62 -3.55
C ALA A 121 -3.43 3.02 -3.88
N GLY A 122 -4.48 3.84 -3.83
CA GLY A 122 -5.80 3.46 -4.32
C GLY A 122 -5.75 2.97 -5.76
N PHE A 123 -4.97 3.63 -6.59
CA PHE A 123 -4.85 3.34 -8.02
C PHE A 123 -4.06 2.05 -8.30
N ILE A 124 -2.90 1.83 -7.66
CA ILE A 124 -2.08 0.61 -7.86
C ILE A 124 -2.82 -0.65 -7.38
N LEU A 125 -3.53 -0.56 -6.26
CA LEU A 125 -4.36 -1.66 -5.76
C LEU A 125 -5.58 -1.90 -6.67
N GLY A 126 -6.21 -0.83 -7.14
CA GLY A 126 -7.35 -0.90 -8.05
C GLY A 126 -6.99 -1.45 -9.42
N ILE A 127 -5.87 -1.01 -10.04
CA ILE A 127 -5.48 -1.48 -11.38
C ILE A 127 -5.24 -2.98 -11.38
N SER A 128 -4.65 -3.55 -10.32
CA SER A 128 -4.46 -4.98 -10.20
C SER A 128 -5.79 -5.75 -10.20
N TYR A 129 -6.80 -5.23 -9.50
CA TYR A 129 -8.14 -5.81 -9.46
C TYR A 129 -8.85 -5.74 -10.83
N THR A 130 -8.67 -4.65 -11.59
CA THR A 130 -9.35 -4.53 -12.90
C THR A 130 -9.00 -5.64 -13.88
N PHE A 131 -7.78 -6.19 -13.79
CA PHE A 131 -7.32 -7.30 -14.63
C PHE A 131 -7.61 -8.67 -14.01
N THR A 132 -7.32 -8.86 -12.73
CA THR A 132 -7.45 -10.16 -12.08
C THR A 132 -8.89 -10.52 -11.72
N LYS A 133 -9.76 -9.52 -11.58
CA LYS A 133 -11.12 -9.64 -11.03
C LYS A 133 -11.14 -10.42 -9.71
N ASN A 134 -10.05 -10.29 -8.96
CA ASN A 134 -9.84 -11.04 -7.72
C ASN A 134 -9.14 -10.15 -6.68
N LEU A 135 -9.50 -10.36 -5.41
CA LEU A 135 -9.03 -9.53 -4.30
C LEU A 135 -7.66 -9.95 -3.73
N TRP A 136 -7.15 -11.15 -4.08
CA TRP A 136 -5.98 -11.68 -3.37
C TRP A 136 -4.67 -10.97 -3.71
N LEU A 137 -4.46 -10.56 -4.97
CA LEU A 137 -3.28 -9.77 -5.34
C LEU A 137 -3.26 -8.42 -4.62
N PRO A 138 -4.30 -7.57 -4.72
CA PRO A 138 -4.30 -6.30 -4.00
C PRO A 138 -4.29 -6.48 -2.47
N THR A 139 -4.99 -7.45 -1.90
CA THR A 139 -4.98 -7.69 -0.45
C THR A 139 -3.58 -8.03 0.06
N PHE A 140 -2.87 -8.95 -0.60
CA PHE A 140 -1.54 -9.36 -0.15
C PHE A 140 -0.47 -8.29 -0.43
N PHE A 141 -0.66 -7.48 -1.48
CA PHE A 141 0.19 -6.31 -1.70
C PHE A 141 -0.04 -5.24 -0.63
N HIS A 142 -1.29 -4.90 -0.33
CA HIS A 142 -1.68 -3.92 0.69
C HIS A 142 -1.23 -4.37 2.10
N PHE A 143 -1.56 -5.59 2.47
CA PHE A 143 -1.08 -6.17 3.73
C PHE A 143 0.45 -6.13 3.82
N GLY A 144 1.14 -6.61 2.78
CA GLY A 144 2.61 -6.64 2.74
C GLY A 144 3.22 -5.25 2.81
N TRP A 145 2.62 -4.26 2.15
CA TRP A 145 3.02 -2.86 2.22
C TRP A 145 3.02 -2.38 3.67
N ASN A 146 1.88 -2.45 4.35
CA ASN A 146 1.75 -2.02 5.74
C ASN A 146 2.66 -2.83 6.69
N PHE A 147 2.72 -4.13 6.49
CA PHE A 147 3.52 -5.02 7.33
C PHE A 147 5.02 -4.74 7.22
N PHE A 148 5.58 -4.71 6.01
CA PHE A 148 7.01 -4.44 5.82
C PHE A 148 7.38 -3.01 6.18
N GLN A 149 6.49 -2.04 5.89
CA GLN A 149 6.67 -0.65 6.30
C GLN A 149 6.88 -0.54 7.81
N GLY A 150 6.00 -1.14 8.59
CA GLY A 150 6.14 -1.13 10.06
C GLY A 150 7.29 -1.99 10.57
N LEU A 151 7.60 -3.14 9.96
CA LEU A 151 8.80 -3.91 10.32
C LEU A 151 10.08 -3.11 10.13
N PHE A 152 10.15 -2.28 9.09
CA PHE A 152 11.29 -1.41 8.82
C PHE A 152 11.28 -0.13 9.67
N GLY A 153 10.28 0.04 10.53
CA GLY A 153 10.23 1.10 11.53
C GLY A 153 9.59 2.40 11.06
N PHE A 154 8.96 2.41 9.88
CA PHE A 154 8.21 3.58 9.40
C PHE A 154 6.78 3.56 9.93
N GLU A 155 6.25 4.73 10.24
CA GLU A 155 4.82 4.92 10.51
C GLU A 155 3.99 4.44 9.33
N ILE A 156 2.84 3.82 9.61
CA ILE A 156 1.88 3.37 8.61
C ILE A 156 0.77 4.41 8.53
N SER A 157 0.74 5.17 7.45
CA SER A 157 -0.24 6.26 7.26
C SER A 157 -0.33 7.19 8.48
N GLY A 158 0.81 7.52 9.08
CA GLY A 158 0.92 8.36 10.28
C GLY A 158 0.67 7.65 11.61
N LEU A 159 0.47 6.34 11.62
CA LEU A 159 0.27 5.54 12.83
C LEU A 159 1.60 4.91 13.30
N GLY A 160 1.91 5.05 14.58
CA GLY A 160 3.18 4.61 15.15
C GLY A 160 3.35 3.09 15.22
N VAL A 161 4.59 2.62 15.05
CA VAL A 161 4.96 1.19 14.99
C VAL A 161 5.95 0.76 16.07
N ASP A 162 6.27 1.61 17.02
CA ASP A 162 7.35 1.42 18.02
C ASP A 162 7.25 0.11 18.80
N SER A 163 6.06 -0.39 19.04
CA SER A 163 5.86 -1.61 19.82
C SER A 163 6.32 -2.89 19.11
N TRP A 164 6.42 -2.89 17.76
CA TRP A 164 6.62 -4.11 16.98
C TRP A 164 7.62 -3.98 15.81
N LYS A 165 8.18 -2.80 15.56
CA LYS A 165 9.23 -2.61 14.55
C LYS A 165 10.44 -3.51 14.81
N MET A 166 11.08 -3.98 13.75
CA MET A 166 12.31 -4.78 13.83
C MET A 166 13.57 -3.98 13.49
N ILE A 167 13.45 -2.98 12.65
CA ILE A 167 14.54 -2.05 12.33
C ILE A 167 14.24 -0.72 13.02
N ALA A 168 15.20 -0.24 13.79
CA ALA A 168 15.17 1.10 14.35
C ALA A 168 15.98 2.02 13.44
N HIS A 169 15.39 3.13 13.03
CA HIS A 169 16.07 4.19 12.30
C HIS A 169 15.57 5.55 12.77
N GLU A 170 16.32 6.57 12.47
CA GLU A 170 16.02 7.96 12.74
C GLU A 170 16.15 8.78 11.45
N ASN A 171 15.24 9.74 11.25
CA ASN A 171 15.41 10.75 10.23
C ASN A 171 16.61 11.63 10.57
N THR A 172 17.52 11.82 9.64
CA THR A 172 18.75 12.57 9.88
C THR A 172 18.53 14.08 9.96
N GLY A 173 17.41 14.57 9.46
CA GLY A 173 17.15 16.00 9.26
C GLY A 173 17.95 16.62 8.10
N ASN A 174 18.77 15.84 7.40
CA ASN A 174 19.59 16.32 6.29
C ASN A 174 18.81 16.55 4.99
N VAL A 175 17.59 15.98 4.92
CA VAL A 175 16.70 16.12 3.78
C VAL A 175 15.32 16.61 4.25
N PRO A 176 14.58 17.35 3.42
CA PRO A 176 13.21 17.77 3.73
C PRO A 176 12.27 16.58 3.95
N ASP A 177 11.23 16.76 4.77
CA ASP A 177 10.21 15.73 5.03
C ASP A 177 9.53 15.19 3.77
N ILE A 178 9.42 16.00 2.73
CA ILE A 178 8.91 15.56 1.42
C ILE A 178 9.77 14.47 0.76
N ILE A 179 11.02 14.32 1.19
CA ILE A 179 11.94 13.25 0.74
C ILE A 179 11.90 12.08 1.71
N SER A 180 12.02 12.34 3.02
CA SER A 180 12.08 11.28 4.06
C SER A 180 10.71 10.67 4.37
N GLY A 181 9.62 11.40 4.12
CA GLY A 181 8.25 11.03 4.47
C GLY A 181 7.79 11.67 5.79
N GLY A 182 8.72 12.19 6.60
CA GLY A 182 8.40 12.89 7.85
C GLY A 182 7.60 12.02 8.83
N ALA A 183 6.69 12.63 9.54
CA ALA A 183 5.85 11.99 10.55
C ALA A 183 4.68 11.14 9.96
N PHE A 184 4.47 11.16 8.66
CA PHE A 184 3.47 10.29 8.01
C PHE A 184 4.05 8.91 7.68
N GLY A 185 5.37 8.77 7.70
CA GLY A 185 6.09 7.60 7.24
C GLY A 185 6.45 7.69 5.76
N ILE A 186 6.94 6.61 5.17
CA ILE A 186 7.42 6.62 3.77
C ILE A 186 6.35 7.04 2.76
N GLU A 187 5.07 6.85 3.07
CA GLU A 187 3.94 7.29 2.25
C GLU A 187 3.84 8.82 2.14
N GLY A 188 4.53 9.56 3.02
CA GLY A 188 4.74 11.01 2.92
C GLY A 188 5.89 11.41 1.99
N SER A 189 6.60 10.44 1.40
CA SER A 189 7.78 10.66 0.55
C SER A 189 7.42 10.72 -0.93
N VAL A 190 7.98 11.69 -1.64
CA VAL A 190 7.92 11.74 -3.11
C VAL A 190 8.60 10.52 -3.75
N ILE A 191 9.55 9.88 -3.07
CA ILE A 191 10.19 8.65 -3.53
C ILE A 191 9.16 7.51 -3.57
N SER A 192 8.37 7.36 -2.50
CA SER A 192 7.25 6.39 -2.46
C SER A 192 6.27 6.66 -3.60
N LEU A 193 5.83 7.90 -3.75
CA LEU A 193 4.90 8.30 -4.82
C LEU A 193 5.43 7.93 -6.22
N CYS A 194 6.70 8.21 -6.51
CA CYS A 194 7.32 7.81 -7.77
C CYS A 194 7.35 6.28 -7.94
N CYS A 195 7.67 5.53 -6.88
CA CYS A 195 7.65 4.07 -6.91
C CYS A 195 6.24 3.53 -7.16
N THR A 196 5.22 4.08 -6.48
CA THR A 196 3.82 3.67 -6.65
C THR A 196 3.31 3.94 -8.07
N ILE A 197 3.63 5.10 -8.65
CA ILE A 197 3.31 5.42 -10.04
C ILE A 197 4.00 4.44 -11.00
N LEU A 198 5.30 4.20 -10.81
CA LEU A 198 6.06 3.23 -11.61
C LEU A 198 5.46 1.82 -11.49
N GLY A 199 5.13 1.38 -10.28
CA GLY A 199 4.51 0.09 -10.05
C GLY A 199 3.15 -0.04 -10.72
N THR A 200 2.33 1.00 -10.65
CA THR A 200 1.05 1.05 -11.37
C THR A 200 1.25 0.85 -12.88
N TYR A 201 2.23 1.56 -13.46
CA TYR A 201 2.57 1.41 -14.88
C TYR A 201 3.05 0.00 -15.22
N LEU A 202 3.91 -0.59 -14.39
CA LEU A 202 4.44 -1.94 -14.61
C LEU A 202 3.34 -3.01 -14.51
N ILE A 203 2.44 -2.91 -13.55
CA ILE A 203 1.29 -3.81 -13.42
C ILE A 203 0.38 -3.65 -14.64
N PHE A 204 0.03 -2.42 -15.00
CA PHE A 204 -0.79 -2.15 -16.18
C PHE A 204 -0.15 -2.77 -17.44
N LYS A 205 1.11 -2.49 -17.70
CA LYS A 205 1.83 -3.02 -18.86
C LYS A 205 1.85 -4.55 -18.88
N TYR A 206 2.18 -5.17 -17.75
CA TYR A 206 2.25 -6.63 -17.63
C TYR A 206 0.95 -7.33 -18.00
N TYR A 207 -0.18 -6.80 -17.56
CA TYR A 207 -1.48 -7.40 -17.85
C TYR A 207 -2.00 -7.02 -19.23
N ASN A 208 -1.81 -5.77 -19.66
CA ASN A 208 -2.23 -5.29 -20.98
C ASN A 208 -1.51 -6.01 -22.13
N ASP A 209 -0.24 -6.38 -21.95
CA ASP A 209 0.51 -7.15 -22.94
C ASP A 209 0.07 -8.63 -23.02
N LYS A 210 -0.83 -9.07 -22.16
CA LYS A 210 -1.38 -10.43 -22.10
C LYS A 210 -2.84 -10.56 -22.54
N GLU A 211 -3.58 -9.42 -22.62
CA GLU A 211 -4.90 -9.35 -23.24
C GLU A 211 -4.81 -9.39 -24.76
#